data_012f727091a2ac2dd74b3ea03e0b026a
#
_entry.id   012f727091a2ac2dd74b3ea03e0b026a
#
_cell.length_a   1.000
_cell.length_b   1.000
_cell.length_c   1.000
_cell.angle_alpha   90.00
_cell.angle_beta   90.00
_cell.angle_gamma   90.00
#
_symmetry.space_group_name_H-M   'P 1'
#
loop_
_entity.id
_entity.type
_entity.pdbx_description
1 polymer ?
#
loop_
_entity_poly.entity_id
_entity_poly.type
_entity_poly.pdbx_seq_one_letter_code
_entity_poly.pdbx_strand_id
1 'polypeptide(L)'
;GVVLREGSDVAIFATGLEVYESMQAAEMLAADGINAKVINIHTIKPLDEELVVASAKECKKVVTVEEHSIIGGLGSAVCDTLCANYPTPVLKIGVNDVYGESGPAVQLVKKYGLDAESIYKKVKAFLA
;
A
#
# COMPACT_ATOMS: atom_id res chain seq x y z
N GLY A 1 5.29 -5.51 11.50
CA GLY A 1 5.08 -4.23 10.86
C GLY A 1 5.17 -3.05 11.81
N VAL A 2 5.51 -1.92 11.29
CA VAL A 2 5.66 -0.69 12.07
C VAL A 2 4.73 0.39 11.51
N VAL A 3 3.89 0.97 12.38
CA VAL A 3 3.03 2.09 12.00
C VAL A 3 3.88 3.36 11.98
N LEU A 4 4.01 3.97 10.81
CA LEU A 4 4.79 5.18 10.60
C LEU A 4 3.95 6.46 10.63
N ARG A 5 2.67 6.34 10.35
CA ARG A 5 1.73 7.44 10.37
C ARG A 5 0.36 6.92 10.76
N GLU A 6 -0.28 7.57 11.72
CA GLU A 6 -1.65 7.23 12.12
C GLU A 6 -2.66 7.90 11.20
N GLY A 7 -3.81 7.27 11.05
CA GLY A 7 -4.92 7.77 10.27
C GLY A 7 -6.06 6.77 10.28
N SER A 8 -7.26 7.22 9.93
CA SER A 8 -8.46 6.37 9.99
C SER A 8 -9.27 6.33 8.70
N ASP A 9 -8.81 6.99 7.65
CA ASP A 9 -9.56 7.02 6.38
C ASP A 9 -9.15 5.91 5.42
N VAL A 10 -7.89 5.50 5.46
CA VAL A 10 -7.36 4.42 4.64
C VAL A 10 -6.08 3.88 5.28
N ALA A 11 -5.85 2.59 5.19
CA ALA A 11 -4.60 1.97 5.66
C ALA A 11 -3.74 1.60 4.45
N ILE A 12 -2.53 2.14 4.39
CA ILE A 12 -1.57 1.88 3.32
C ILE A 12 -0.44 1.01 3.89
N PHE A 13 -0.34 -0.21 3.38
CA PHE A 13 0.75 -1.13 3.72
C PHE A 13 1.79 -1.07 2.60
N ALA A 14 3.02 -0.78 2.94
CA ALA A 14 4.08 -0.60 1.97
C ALA A 14 5.35 -1.36 2.35
N THR A 15 6.15 -1.71 1.36
CA THR A 15 7.44 -2.38 1.54
C THR A 15 8.54 -1.64 0.78
N GLY A 16 9.76 -1.73 1.28
CA GLY A 16 10.94 -1.21 0.59
C GLY A 16 10.88 0.27 0.27
N LEU A 17 11.28 0.63 -0.94
CA LEU A 17 11.26 2.02 -1.41
C LEU A 17 9.85 2.62 -1.40
N GLU A 18 8.83 1.79 -1.49
CA GLU A 18 7.46 2.26 -1.54
C GLU A 18 6.97 2.82 -0.21
N VAL A 19 7.66 2.54 0.88
CA VAL A 19 7.39 3.17 2.18
C VAL A 19 7.57 4.69 2.10
N TYR A 20 8.68 5.14 1.51
CA TYR A 20 8.95 6.57 1.33
C TYR A 20 7.91 7.22 0.42
N GLU A 21 7.63 6.60 -0.72
CA GLU A 21 6.65 7.12 -1.68
C GLU A 21 5.24 7.15 -1.07
N SER A 22 4.89 6.16 -0.27
CA SER A 22 3.60 6.11 0.42
C SER A 22 3.48 7.20 1.49
N MET A 23 4.56 7.50 2.20
CA MET A 23 4.58 8.60 3.18
C MET A 23 4.38 9.95 2.50
N GLN A 24 5.01 10.17 1.34
CA GLN A 24 4.81 11.38 0.54
C GLN A 24 3.36 11.47 0.04
N ALA A 25 2.81 10.37 -0.44
CA ALA A 25 1.41 10.32 -0.87
C ALA A 25 0.46 10.63 0.28
N ALA A 26 0.74 10.13 1.48
CA ALA A 26 -0.06 10.41 2.67
C ALA A 26 -0.08 11.91 3.01
N GLU A 27 1.05 12.60 2.84
CA GLU A 27 1.12 14.06 3.02
C GLU A 27 0.21 14.77 2.02
N MET A 28 0.19 14.32 0.76
CA MET A 28 -0.67 14.90 -0.28
C MET A 28 -2.15 14.64 0.03
N LEU A 29 -2.47 13.44 0.50
CA LEU A 29 -3.84 13.10 0.91
C LEU A 29 -4.29 13.96 2.10
N ALA A 30 -3.41 14.20 3.05
CA ALA A 30 -3.71 15.04 4.22
C ALA A 30 -4.09 16.46 3.82
N ALA A 31 -3.46 17.00 2.78
CA ALA A 31 -3.82 18.33 2.25
C ALA A 31 -5.26 18.36 1.73
N ASP A 32 -5.81 17.21 1.33
CA ASP A 32 -7.20 17.06 0.89
C ASP A 32 -8.14 16.62 2.03
N GLY A 33 -7.65 16.59 3.26
CA GLY A 33 -8.45 16.18 4.42
C GLY A 33 -8.59 14.68 4.59
N ILE A 34 -7.77 13.88 3.89
CA ILE A 34 -7.77 12.42 3.97
C ILE A 34 -6.60 11.97 4.84
N ASN A 35 -6.91 11.31 5.96
CA ASN A 35 -5.89 10.87 6.91
C ASN A 35 -5.55 9.40 6.69
N ALA A 36 -4.43 9.15 6.05
CA ALA A 36 -3.94 7.81 5.76
C ALA A 36 -3.06 7.28 6.88
N LYS A 37 -3.30 6.03 7.26
CA LYS A 37 -2.41 5.28 8.13
C LYS A 37 -1.36 4.61 7.22
N VAL A 38 -0.09 4.78 7.52
CA VAL A 38 0.99 4.16 6.73
C VAL A 38 1.76 3.18 7.58
N ILE A 39 1.88 1.96 7.09
CA ILE A 39 2.50 0.86 7.81
C ILE A 39 3.62 0.27 6.95
N ASN A 40 4.81 0.19 7.53
CA ASN A 40 5.95 -0.46 6.91
C ASN A 40 5.90 -1.96 7.24
N ILE A 41 5.77 -2.81 6.23
CA ILE A 41 5.81 -4.25 6.37
C ILE A 41 7.21 -4.74 6.00
N HIS A 42 7.94 -5.24 6.98
CA HIS A 42 9.29 -5.76 6.80
C HIS A 42 9.32 -7.20 6.30
N THR A 43 8.32 -7.98 6.68
CA THR A 43 8.29 -9.42 6.40
C THR A 43 6.89 -9.80 5.91
N ILE A 44 6.83 -10.45 4.75
CA ILE A 44 5.57 -10.91 4.15
C ILE A 44 5.24 -12.33 4.63
N LYS A 45 6.25 -13.13 4.94
CA LYS A 45 6.10 -14.50 5.45
C LYS A 45 6.98 -14.71 6.68
N PRO A 46 6.39 -14.76 7.89
CA PRO A 46 4.97 -14.59 8.21
C PRO A 46 4.54 -13.12 8.18
N LEU A 47 3.34 -12.86 7.70
CA LEU A 47 2.73 -11.54 7.73
C LEU A 47 2.24 -11.23 9.14
N ASP A 48 2.33 -9.96 9.53
CA ASP A 48 1.76 -9.47 10.79
C ASP A 48 0.23 -9.34 10.65
N GLU A 49 -0.45 -10.48 10.75
CA GLU A 49 -1.89 -10.57 10.50
C GLU A 49 -2.72 -9.75 11.49
N GLU A 50 -2.31 -9.70 12.75
CA GLU A 50 -3.03 -8.92 13.78
C GLU A 50 -3.07 -7.43 13.41
N LEU A 51 -1.94 -6.88 12.99
CA LEU A 51 -1.84 -5.48 12.58
C LEU A 51 -2.66 -5.21 11.34
N VAL A 52 -2.63 -6.13 10.37
CA VAL A 52 -3.40 -6.00 9.12
C VAL A 52 -4.89 -5.97 9.42
N VAL A 53 -5.38 -6.90 10.22
CA VAL A 53 -6.81 -6.98 10.57
C VAL A 53 -7.23 -5.78 11.41
N ALA A 54 -6.44 -5.39 12.41
CA ALA A 54 -6.76 -4.22 13.24
C ALA A 54 -6.83 -2.94 12.43
N SER A 55 -5.91 -2.76 11.48
CA SER A 55 -5.89 -1.58 10.62
C SER A 55 -7.09 -1.56 9.67
N ALA A 56 -7.49 -2.72 9.14
CA ALA A 56 -8.68 -2.82 8.29
C ALA A 56 -9.95 -2.49 9.06
N LYS A 57 -10.05 -2.93 10.31
CA LYS A 57 -11.20 -2.61 11.17
C LYS A 57 -11.28 -1.12 11.46
N GLU A 58 -10.14 -0.46 11.64
CA GLU A 58 -10.08 0.97 11.91
C GLU A 58 -10.40 1.80 10.66
N CYS A 59 -9.77 1.47 9.55
CA CYS A 59 -9.80 2.31 8.34
C CYS A 59 -10.86 1.91 7.31
N LYS A 60 -11.33 0.65 7.33
CA LYS A 60 -12.34 0.10 6.42
C LYS A 60 -11.95 -0.02 4.95
N LYS A 61 -10.84 0.59 4.54
CA LYS A 61 -10.27 0.46 3.20
C LYS A 61 -8.76 0.31 3.30
N VAL A 62 -8.22 -0.57 2.48
CA VAL A 62 -6.80 -0.96 2.55
C VAL A 62 -6.16 -0.80 1.18
N VAL A 63 -4.93 -0.30 1.19
CA VAL A 63 -4.09 -0.17 0.00
C VAL A 63 -2.77 -0.88 0.28
N THR A 64 -2.27 -1.62 -0.69
CA THR A 64 -0.92 -2.21 -0.61
C THR A 64 -0.07 -1.62 -1.70
N VAL A 65 1.18 -1.28 -1.37
CA VAL A 65 2.13 -0.67 -2.32
C VAL A 65 3.45 -1.40 -2.27
N GLU A 66 3.87 -1.96 -3.39
CA GLU A 66 5.10 -2.74 -3.48
C GLU A 66 5.75 -2.60 -4.85
N GLU A 67 7.06 -2.80 -4.91
CA GLU A 67 7.83 -2.72 -6.16
C GLU A 67 7.76 -4.00 -6.99
N HIS A 68 7.18 -5.05 -6.42
CA HIS A 68 7.09 -6.37 -7.05
C HIS A 68 5.75 -6.57 -7.72
N SER A 69 5.61 -7.69 -8.42
CA SER A 69 4.34 -8.09 -9.00
C SER A 69 3.24 -8.12 -7.94
N ILE A 70 2.05 -7.64 -8.29
CA ILE A 70 0.89 -7.70 -7.40
C ILE A 70 0.42 -9.15 -7.18
N ILE A 71 0.97 -10.09 -7.94
CA ILE A 71 0.69 -11.53 -7.81
C ILE A 71 1.72 -12.16 -6.89
N GLY A 72 1.28 -12.75 -5.78
CA GLY A 72 2.14 -13.47 -4.85
C GLY A 72 2.98 -12.62 -3.89
N GLY A 73 2.82 -11.29 -3.92
CA GLY A 73 3.55 -10.39 -3.04
C GLY A 73 2.74 -9.92 -1.84
N LEU A 74 3.04 -8.70 -1.38
CA LEU A 74 2.38 -8.08 -0.23
C LEU A 74 0.86 -8.00 -0.42
N GLY A 75 0.42 -7.54 -1.59
CA GLY A 75 -1.01 -7.40 -1.87
C GLY A 75 -1.77 -8.71 -1.74
N SER A 76 -1.20 -9.80 -2.25
CA SER A 76 -1.79 -11.12 -2.15
C SER A 76 -1.86 -11.61 -0.70
N ALA A 77 -0.80 -11.42 0.07
CA ALA A 77 -0.75 -11.83 1.47
C ALA A 77 -1.78 -11.06 2.31
N VAL A 78 -1.89 -9.75 2.11
CA VAL A 78 -2.87 -8.91 2.80
C VAL A 78 -4.30 -9.30 2.42
N CYS A 79 -4.56 -9.52 1.13
CA CYS A 79 -5.89 -9.96 0.66
C CYS A 79 -6.29 -11.29 1.28
N ASP A 80 -5.39 -12.28 1.30
CA ASP A 80 -5.68 -13.60 1.88
C ASP A 80 -6.03 -13.48 3.36
N THR A 81 -5.26 -12.69 4.10
CA THR A 81 -5.52 -12.46 5.53
C THR A 81 -6.87 -11.80 5.76
N LEU A 82 -7.19 -10.76 4.99
CA LEU A 82 -8.44 -10.03 5.17
C LEU A 82 -9.65 -10.84 4.72
N CYS A 83 -9.55 -11.59 3.62
CA CYS A 83 -10.64 -12.46 3.19
C CYS A 83 -10.99 -13.51 4.25
N ALA A 84 -9.99 -14.03 4.94
CA ALA A 84 -10.19 -15.06 5.96
C ALA A 84 -10.71 -14.51 7.29
N ASN A 85 -10.38 -13.25 7.64
CA ASN A 85 -10.62 -12.70 8.98
C ASN A 85 -11.55 -11.50 9.02
N TYR A 86 -11.43 -10.59 8.08
CA TYR A 86 -12.24 -9.37 8.03
C TYR A 86 -12.30 -8.84 6.60
N PRO A 87 -13.20 -9.35 5.77
CA PRO A 87 -13.29 -8.95 4.36
C PRO A 87 -13.35 -7.44 4.19
N THR A 88 -12.40 -6.91 3.42
CA THR A 88 -12.18 -5.48 3.28
C THR A 88 -11.78 -5.17 1.83
N PRO A 89 -12.28 -4.09 1.23
CA PRO A 89 -11.80 -3.66 -0.08
C PRO A 89 -10.31 -3.35 -0.05
N VAL A 90 -9.56 -3.92 -0.99
CA VAL A 90 -8.10 -3.73 -1.10
C VAL A 90 -7.75 -3.24 -2.50
N LEU A 91 -7.03 -2.12 -2.57
CA LEU A 91 -6.40 -1.65 -3.80
C LEU A 91 -4.94 -2.10 -3.78
N LYS A 92 -4.54 -2.89 -4.76
CA LYS A 92 -3.14 -3.31 -4.91
C LYS A 92 -2.43 -2.37 -5.88
N ILE A 93 -1.37 -1.73 -5.42
CA ILE A 93 -0.50 -0.91 -6.25
C ILE A 93 0.85 -1.62 -6.33
N GLY A 94 1.26 -2.00 -7.53
CA GLY A 94 2.49 -2.71 -7.77
C GLY A 94 2.68 -2.92 -9.25
N VAL A 95 3.64 -3.76 -9.61
CA VAL A 95 3.90 -4.09 -11.00
C VAL A 95 2.89 -5.15 -11.47
N ASN A 96 2.26 -4.91 -12.61
CA ASN A 96 1.26 -5.82 -13.19
C ASN A 96 1.93 -6.93 -14.00
N ASP A 97 2.69 -7.77 -13.30
CA ASP A 97 3.33 -8.96 -13.90
C ASP A 97 4.09 -8.67 -15.19
N VAL A 98 4.80 -7.54 -15.21
CA VAL A 98 5.60 -7.11 -16.36
C VAL A 98 7.04 -7.56 -16.14
N TYR A 99 7.60 -8.29 -17.09
CA TYR A 99 8.97 -8.72 -17.00
C TYR A 99 9.97 -7.59 -17.21
N GLY A 100 10.88 -7.53 -16.30
CA GLY A 100 12.22 -7.02 -16.36
C GLY A 100 12.55 -5.93 -17.35
N GLU A 101 12.11 -4.72 -17.13
CA GLU A 101 12.80 -3.59 -17.72
C GLU A 101 13.95 -3.22 -16.81
N SER A 102 15.14 -3.10 -17.39
CA SER A 102 16.30 -2.59 -16.67
C SER A 102 16.32 -1.07 -16.77
N GLY A 103 16.71 -0.42 -15.68
CA GLY A 103 16.83 1.03 -15.62
C GLY A 103 17.02 1.49 -14.19
N PRO A 104 17.31 2.78 -13.95
CA PRO A 104 17.40 3.31 -12.60
C PRO A 104 16.08 3.10 -11.85
N ALA A 105 16.17 2.68 -10.59
CA ALA A 105 15.01 2.37 -9.76
C ALA A 105 13.97 3.50 -9.73
N VAL A 106 14.43 4.76 -9.70
CA VAL A 106 13.55 5.94 -9.68
C VAL A 106 12.69 6.03 -10.95
N GLN A 107 13.28 5.73 -12.12
CA GLN A 107 12.55 5.75 -13.39
C GLN A 107 11.53 4.62 -13.47
N LEU A 108 11.87 3.45 -12.95
CA LEU A 108 10.94 2.31 -12.91
C LEU A 108 9.76 2.59 -11.98
N VAL A 109 10.03 3.20 -10.82
CA VAL A 109 8.98 3.59 -9.87
C VAL A 109 7.98 4.52 -10.55
N LYS A 110 8.44 5.55 -11.25
CA LYS A 110 7.56 6.48 -11.95
C LYS A 110 6.81 5.82 -13.11
N LYS A 111 7.51 5.01 -13.90
CA LYS A 111 6.94 4.32 -15.07
C LYS A 111 5.76 3.42 -14.70
N TYR A 112 5.88 2.69 -13.59
CA TYR A 112 4.82 1.76 -13.15
C TYR A 112 3.80 2.40 -12.22
N GLY A 113 3.84 3.73 -12.02
CA GLY A 113 2.89 4.41 -11.18
C GLY A 113 3.10 4.16 -9.70
N LEU A 114 4.36 3.97 -9.30
CA LEU A 114 4.76 3.71 -7.91
C LEU A 114 5.33 4.95 -7.22
N ASP A 115 5.32 6.11 -7.89
CA ASP A 115 5.73 7.37 -7.29
C ASP A 115 4.60 7.96 -6.43
N ALA A 116 4.96 8.88 -5.55
CA ALA A 116 4.02 9.48 -4.59
C ALA A 116 2.78 10.08 -5.26
N GLU A 117 2.95 10.82 -6.34
CA GLU A 117 1.83 11.45 -7.04
C GLU A 117 0.86 10.42 -7.61
N SER A 118 1.38 9.35 -8.21
CA SER A 118 0.57 8.27 -8.78
C SER A 118 -0.17 7.51 -7.69
N ILE A 119 0.50 7.23 -6.57
CA ILE A 119 -0.12 6.59 -5.40
C ILE A 119 -1.26 7.47 -4.87
N TYR A 120 -0.99 8.75 -4.68
CA TYR A 120 -2.00 9.72 -4.24
C TYR A 120 -3.25 9.69 -5.12
N LYS A 121 -3.07 9.77 -6.43
CA LYS A 121 -4.19 9.77 -7.39
C LYS A 121 -4.98 8.47 -7.34
N LYS A 122 -4.30 7.33 -7.28
CA LYS A 122 -4.95 6.01 -7.23
C LYS A 122 -5.73 5.80 -5.93
N VAL A 123 -5.16 6.20 -4.81
CA VAL A 123 -5.82 6.09 -3.50
C VAL A 123 -7.03 7.01 -3.47
N LYS A 124 -6.90 8.24 -3.94
CA LYS A 124 -8.00 9.20 -3.97
C LYS A 124 -9.17 8.67 -4.81
N ALA A 125 -8.90 8.11 -5.99
CA ALA A 125 -9.91 7.50 -6.84
C ALA A 125 -10.58 6.29 -6.16
N PHE A 126 -9.80 5.49 -5.45
CA PHE A 126 -10.29 4.32 -4.72
C PHE A 126 -11.25 4.71 -3.59
N LEU A 127 -11.01 5.85 -2.94
CA LEU A 127 -11.83 6.34 -1.84
C LEU A 127 -13.07 7.12 -2.29
N ALA A 128 -13.12 7.50 -3.55
CA ALA A 128 -14.23 8.27 -4.10
C ALA A 128 -15.52 7.45 -4.23
#